data_7d7cf5714b84f41e7ba960d8b6026a34
#
_entry.id   7d7cf5714b84f41e7ba960d8b6026a34
#
_cell.length_a   1.000
_cell.length_b   1.000
_cell.length_c   1.000
_cell.angle_alpha   90.00
_cell.angle_beta   90.00
_cell.angle_gamma   90.00
#
_symmetry.space_group_name_H-M   'P 1'
#
loop_
_entity.id
_entity.type
_entity.pdbx_description
1 polymer ?
#
loop_
_entity_poly.entity_id
_entity_poly.type
_entity_poly.pdbx_seq_one_letter_code
_entity_poly.pdbx_strand_id
1 'polypeptide(L)'
;LLDDVLLLMRSTANKYGFNPYIIGDQVFQDAPPQGMYYAPFDQLDGVTNYDVRGGMNLPVGTNYVTQMGVDNYFAEQLKWKVAANNRGCAYVPPAVPGYNDRSIRLDVGRAALSRRLTPNDGPGSLFRATLKGAREIADSMTNYLVMVNSFNEWHEDSQIEPTSGGNETTAPLELTQGVKYKAYGELF
;
A
#
# COMPACT_ATOMS: atom_id res chain seq x y z
N LEU A 1 11.85 -9.12 21.12
CA LEU A 1 10.86 -8.12 21.59
C LEU A 1 9.55 -8.18 20.81
N LEU A 2 9.57 -8.07 19.46
CA LEU A 2 8.32 -8.13 18.66
C LEU A 2 7.66 -9.52 18.78
N ASP A 3 8.42 -10.58 18.68
CA ASP A 3 7.93 -11.95 18.83
C ASP A 3 7.27 -12.17 20.19
N ASP A 4 7.86 -11.67 21.27
CA ASP A 4 7.31 -11.79 22.62
C ASP A 4 5.97 -11.06 22.72
N VAL A 5 5.85 -9.87 22.07
CA VAL A 5 4.60 -9.10 22.03
C VAL A 5 3.52 -9.87 21.28
N LEU A 6 3.83 -10.42 20.11
CA LEU A 6 2.88 -11.19 19.31
C LEU A 6 2.41 -12.45 20.04
N LEU A 7 3.33 -13.17 20.69
CA LEU A 7 2.99 -14.33 21.52
C LEU A 7 2.10 -13.94 22.70
N LEU A 8 2.40 -12.81 23.36
CA LEU A 8 1.57 -12.30 24.45
C LEU A 8 0.16 -11.90 23.97
N MET A 9 0.07 -11.24 22.83
CA MET A 9 -1.23 -10.90 22.21
C MET A 9 -2.06 -12.14 21.95
N ARG A 10 -1.50 -13.17 21.31
CA ARG A 10 -2.18 -14.44 21.04
C ARG A 10 -2.62 -15.13 22.33
N SER A 11 -1.69 -15.29 23.28
CA SER A 11 -1.99 -15.97 24.54
C SER A 11 -3.07 -15.24 25.34
N THR A 12 -3.06 -13.92 25.31
CA THR A 12 -4.08 -13.11 25.98
C THR A 12 -5.45 -13.27 25.31
N ALA A 13 -5.51 -13.15 23.98
CA ALA A 13 -6.76 -13.32 23.24
C ALA A 13 -7.36 -14.73 23.46
N ASN A 14 -6.52 -15.76 23.43
CA ASN A 14 -6.95 -17.15 23.64
C ASN A 14 -7.57 -17.38 25.04
N LYS A 15 -7.09 -16.69 26.09
CA LYS A 15 -7.72 -16.75 27.42
C LYS A 15 -9.18 -16.28 27.43
N TYR A 16 -9.54 -15.44 26.47
CA TYR A 16 -10.91 -14.92 26.33
C TYR A 16 -11.68 -15.63 25.20
N GLY A 17 -11.14 -16.73 24.67
CA GLY A 17 -11.82 -17.54 23.63
C GLY A 17 -11.67 -17.01 22.21
N PHE A 18 -10.79 -16.05 21.97
CA PHE A 18 -10.51 -15.51 20.64
C PHE A 18 -9.26 -16.14 20.05
N ASN A 19 -9.31 -16.48 18.76
CA ASN A 19 -8.14 -16.88 17.98
C ASN A 19 -7.84 -15.77 16.95
N PRO A 20 -6.96 -14.81 17.27
CA PRO A 20 -6.71 -13.68 16.39
C PRO A 20 -5.93 -14.10 15.15
N TYR A 21 -6.33 -13.61 13.99
CA TYR A 21 -5.55 -13.64 12.76
C TYR A 21 -4.74 -12.34 12.67
N ILE A 22 -3.42 -12.42 12.78
CA ILE A 22 -2.54 -11.26 12.88
C ILE A 22 -1.84 -11.02 11.55
N ILE A 23 -2.13 -9.88 10.93
CA ILE A 23 -1.47 -9.42 9.72
C ILE A 23 -0.52 -8.30 10.11
N GLY A 24 0.78 -8.48 9.81
CA GLY A 24 1.80 -7.46 10.04
C GLY A 24 2.04 -6.63 8.81
N ASP A 25 2.31 -5.34 9.00
CA ASP A 25 2.86 -4.49 7.95
C ASP A 25 4.38 -4.63 7.91
N GLN A 26 4.93 -4.77 6.71
CA GLN A 26 6.37 -4.89 6.48
C GLN A 26 6.82 -3.77 5.54
N VAL A 27 7.86 -3.05 5.92
CA VAL A 27 8.49 -2.09 5.00
C VAL A 27 9.21 -2.87 3.91
N PHE A 28 8.82 -2.62 2.67
CA PHE A 28 9.26 -3.38 1.52
C PHE A 28 10.38 -2.68 0.76
N GLN A 29 11.38 -3.45 0.46
CA GLN A 29 12.34 -3.21 -0.60
C GLN A 29 11.93 -4.02 -1.83
N ASP A 30 12.64 -3.82 -2.95
CA ASP A 30 12.31 -4.42 -4.25
C ASP A 30 12.22 -5.96 -4.22
N ALA A 31 12.99 -6.60 -3.37
CA ALA A 31 12.92 -8.05 -3.13
C ALA A 31 13.30 -8.37 -1.68
N PRO A 32 12.90 -9.55 -1.16
CA PRO A 32 13.37 -9.97 0.15
C PRO A 32 14.90 -9.99 0.17
N PRO A 33 15.56 -9.19 1.04
CA PRO A 33 17.01 -9.19 1.13
C PRO A 33 17.51 -10.56 1.58
N GLN A 34 18.55 -11.07 0.95
CA GLN A 34 19.20 -12.29 1.39
C GLN A 34 19.74 -12.11 2.82
N GLY A 35 19.47 -13.08 3.69
CA GLY A 35 19.90 -13.03 5.09
C GLY A 35 19.10 -12.09 5.98
N MET A 36 18.01 -11.51 5.50
CA MET A 36 17.11 -10.73 6.34
C MET A 36 16.52 -11.60 7.46
N TYR A 37 16.39 -11.00 8.63
CA TYR A 37 15.74 -11.62 9.76
C TYR A 37 14.23 -11.70 9.54
N TYR A 38 13.75 -12.88 9.17
CA TYR A 38 12.34 -13.13 8.91
C TYR A 38 11.55 -13.65 10.12
N ALA A 39 12.14 -13.65 11.31
CA ALA A 39 11.47 -14.20 12.48
C ALA A 39 10.06 -13.64 12.74
N PRO A 40 9.75 -12.35 12.46
CA PRO A 40 8.37 -11.88 12.58
C PRO A 40 7.36 -12.70 11.75
N PHE A 41 7.75 -13.24 10.60
CA PHE A 41 6.87 -14.06 9.78
C PHE A 41 6.44 -15.36 10.47
N ASP A 42 7.27 -15.89 11.38
CA ASP A 42 6.95 -17.12 12.13
C ASP A 42 5.85 -16.88 13.19
N GLN A 43 5.59 -15.62 13.54
CA GLN A 43 4.58 -15.22 14.52
C GLN A 43 3.36 -14.54 13.90
N LEU A 44 3.40 -14.26 12.60
CA LEU A 44 2.31 -13.64 11.87
C LEU A 44 1.52 -14.68 11.08
N ASP A 45 0.22 -14.49 10.95
CA ASP A 45 -0.62 -15.30 10.05
C ASP A 45 -0.54 -14.78 8.61
N GLY A 46 -0.31 -13.47 8.48
CA GLY A 46 -0.13 -12.82 7.20
C GLY A 46 0.76 -11.60 7.28
N VAL A 47 1.26 -11.18 6.13
CA VAL A 47 2.04 -9.95 5.97
C VAL A 47 1.52 -9.15 4.79
N THR A 48 1.53 -7.83 4.93
CA THR A 48 1.11 -6.88 3.90
C THR A 48 2.14 -5.79 3.72
N ASN A 49 2.00 -4.98 2.69
CA ASN A 49 2.81 -3.77 2.46
C ASN A 49 1.90 -2.53 2.41
N TYR A 50 1.99 -1.68 3.43
CA TYR A 50 1.27 -0.41 3.42
C TYR A 50 1.91 0.60 2.45
N ASP A 51 3.25 0.67 2.38
CA ASP A 51 3.99 1.64 1.56
C ASP A 51 4.13 1.19 0.09
N VAL A 52 3.01 1.09 -0.61
CA VAL A 52 2.99 0.76 -2.04
C VAL A 52 3.78 1.77 -2.87
N ARG A 53 3.70 3.08 -2.47
CA ARG A 53 4.42 4.16 -3.16
C ARG A 53 5.93 3.98 -3.10
N GLY A 54 6.47 3.55 -1.96
CA GLY A 54 7.91 3.32 -1.78
C GLY A 54 8.46 2.22 -2.68
N GLY A 55 7.65 1.21 -2.97
CA GLY A 55 8.03 0.10 -3.86
C GLY A 55 7.79 0.36 -5.35
N MET A 56 7.12 1.46 -5.72
CA MET A 56 6.88 1.79 -7.13
C MET A 56 7.96 2.73 -7.67
N ASN A 57 8.70 2.26 -8.68
CA ASN A 57 9.69 3.05 -9.38
C ASN A 57 9.03 4.00 -10.39
N LEU A 58 9.01 5.28 -10.05
CA LEU A 58 8.52 6.32 -10.96
C LEU A 58 9.62 6.76 -11.92
N PRO A 59 9.33 6.92 -13.23
CA PRO A 59 10.28 7.55 -14.13
C PRO A 59 10.64 8.96 -13.66
N VAL A 60 11.90 9.34 -13.81
CA VAL A 60 12.42 10.63 -13.34
C VAL A 60 11.61 11.80 -13.91
N GLY A 61 11.24 12.74 -13.06
CA GLY A 61 10.50 13.95 -13.45
C GLY A 61 9.01 13.74 -13.72
N THR A 62 8.45 12.59 -13.36
CA THR A 62 7.03 12.30 -13.55
C THR A 62 6.35 11.83 -12.25
N ASN A 63 5.03 11.99 -12.21
CA ASN A 63 4.16 11.44 -11.16
C ASN A 63 3.39 10.18 -11.65
N TYR A 64 3.72 9.65 -12.82
CA TYR A 64 3.00 8.56 -13.46
C TYR A 64 3.85 7.29 -13.46
N VAL A 65 3.30 6.20 -12.92
CA VAL A 65 4.06 4.95 -12.78
C VAL A 65 4.01 4.07 -14.04
N THR A 66 3.06 4.28 -14.91
CA THR A 66 2.76 3.45 -16.09
C THR A 66 2.32 2.01 -15.75
N GLN A 67 1.71 1.31 -16.68
CA GLN A 67 1.32 -0.10 -16.49
C GLN A 67 2.56 -0.98 -16.20
N MET A 68 3.64 -0.76 -16.94
CA MET A 68 4.88 -1.52 -16.75
C MET A 68 5.46 -1.34 -15.33
N GLY A 69 5.38 -0.14 -14.76
CA GLY A 69 5.82 0.09 -13.38
C GLY A 69 4.96 -0.65 -12.36
N VAL A 70 3.66 -0.72 -12.59
CA VAL A 70 2.75 -1.54 -11.75
C VAL A 70 3.07 -3.02 -11.88
N ASP A 71 3.27 -3.51 -13.09
CA ASP A 71 3.60 -4.93 -13.34
C ASP A 71 4.93 -5.31 -12.67
N ASN A 72 5.95 -4.46 -12.77
CA ASN A 72 7.23 -4.66 -12.10
C ASN A 72 7.07 -4.68 -10.57
N TYR A 73 6.27 -3.76 -10.01
CA TYR A 73 5.98 -3.76 -8.58
C TYR A 73 5.39 -5.10 -8.14
N PHE A 74 4.36 -5.61 -8.81
CA PHE A 74 3.75 -6.87 -8.43
C PHE A 74 4.65 -8.10 -8.69
N ALA A 75 5.54 -8.03 -9.66
CA ALA A 75 6.58 -9.05 -9.84
C ALA A 75 7.52 -9.14 -8.62
N GLU A 76 7.90 -7.99 -8.03
CA GLU A 76 8.67 -7.97 -6.78
C GLU A 76 7.82 -8.43 -5.58
N GLN A 77 6.55 -8.01 -5.51
CA GLN A 77 5.64 -8.45 -4.44
C GLN A 77 5.40 -9.97 -4.47
N LEU A 78 5.42 -10.59 -5.64
CA LEU A 78 5.33 -12.04 -5.77
C LEU A 78 6.52 -12.76 -5.09
N LYS A 79 7.72 -12.18 -5.11
CA LYS A 79 8.89 -12.72 -4.39
C LYS A 79 8.67 -12.67 -2.88
N TRP A 80 8.07 -11.59 -2.38
CA TRP A 80 7.69 -11.46 -0.97
C TRP A 80 6.63 -12.49 -0.58
N LYS A 81 5.61 -12.71 -1.43
CA LYS A 81 4.63 -13.79 -1.23
C LYS A 81 5.30 -15.15 -1.08
N VAL A 82 6.22 -15.49 -1.99
CA VAL A 82 6.96 -16.75 -1.92
C VAL A 82 7.76 -16.86 -0.63
N ALA A 83 8.44 -15.79 -0.22
CA ALA A 83 9.22 -15.77 1.01
C ALA A 83 8.34 -15.97 2.26
N ALA A 84 7.19 -15.31 2.31
CA ALA A 84 6.23 -15.46 3.41
C ALA A 84 5.64 -16.88 3.45
N ASN A 85 5.17 -17.40 2.32
CA ASN A 85 4.56 -18.72 2.23
C ASN A 85 5.53 -19.85 2.62
N ASN A 86 6.81 -19.73 2.29
CA ASN A 86 7.85 -20.67 2.71
C ASN A 86 8.01 -20.74 4.25
N ARG A 87 7.47 -19.79 4.97
CA ARG A 87 7.45 -19.73 6.44
C ARG A 87 6.05 -19.96 7.04
N GLY A 88 5.09 -20.39 6.23
CA GLY A 88 3.71 -20.59 6.67
C GLY A 88 2.93 -19.29 6.92
N CYS A 89 3.48 -18.14 6.54
CA CYS A 89 2.84 -16.84 6.63
C CYS A 89 2.18 -16.50 5.29
N ALA A 90 0.92 -16.07 5.32
CA ALA A 90 0.22 -15.64 4.12
C ALA A 90 0.70 -14.27 3.64
N TYR A 91 0.50 -13.98 2.37
CA TYR A 91 0.75 -12.66 1.80
C TYR A 91 -0.56 -11.97 1.44
N VAL A 92 -0.78 -10.77 1.95
CA VAL A 92 -1.95 -9.93 1.67
C VAL A 92 -1.51 -8.77 0.78
N PRO A 93 -1.73 -8.84 -0.54
CA PRO A 93 -1.25 -7.82 -1.45
C PRO A 93 -2.03 -6.51 -1.28
N PRO A 94 -1.33 -5.37 -1.40
CA PRO A 94 -1.94 -4.06 -1.33
C PRO A 94 -2.41 -3.56 -2.69
N ALA A 95 -3.41 -2.68 -2.68
CA ALA A 95 -3.79 -1.81 -3.80
C ALA A 95 -3.85 -0.36 -3.33
N VAL A 96 -3.50 0.58 -4.20
CA VAL A 96 -3.47 2.01 -3.87
C VAL A 96 -4.13 2.84 -4.96
N PRO A 97 -4.95 3.83 -4.62
CA PRO A 97 -5.57 4.70 -5.61
C PRO A 97 -4.63 5.79 -6.14
N GLY A 98 -3.66 6.19 -5.36
CA GLY A 98 -2.69 7.25 -5.58
C GLY A 98 -1.96 7.56 -4.28
N TYR A 99 -1.00 8.48 -4.32
CA TYR A 99 -0.27 8.92 -3.13
C TYR A 99 0.36 10.29 -3.35
N ASN A 100 0.18 11.21 -2.39
CA ASN A 100 0.83 12.50 -2.41
C ASN A 100 0.95 13.07 -0.99
N ASP A 101 2.11 12.93 -0.40
CA ASP A 101 2.42 13.43 0.95
C ASP A 101 3.07 14.83 0.99
N ARG A 102 3.07 15.54 -0.12
CA ARG A 102 3.74 16.84 -0.23
C ARG A 102 3.15 17.92 0.69
N SER A 103 1.90 17.76 1.10
CA SER A 103 1.25 18.68 2.04
C SER A 103 1.78 18.55 3.47
N ILE A 104 2.38 17.42 3.82
CA ILE A 104 2.88 17.13 5.17
C ILE A 104 4.40 16.93 5.22
N ARG A 105 5.04 16.69 4.09
CA ARG A 105 6.50 16.47 3.97
C ARG A 105 7.11 17.51 3.04
N LEU A 106 7.17 18.75 3.53
CA LEU A 106 7.55 19.92 2.73
C LEU A 106 9.00 19.89 2.21
N ASP A 107 9.90 19.22 2.92
CA ASP A 107 11.34 19.21 2.65
C ASP A 107 11.76 18.07 1.73
N VAL A 108 10.87 17.13 1.46
CA VAL A 108 11.18 15.93 0.69
C VAL A 108 10.59 16.06 -0.70
N GLY A 109 11.40 16.41 -1.67
CA GLY A 109 11.00 16.55 -3.08
C GLY A 109 10.57 15.25 -3.74
N ARG A 110 9.75 14.43 -3.05
CA ARG A 110 9.21 13.17 -3.59
C ARG A 110 8.20 13.44 -4.69
N ALA A 111 8.29 12.65 -5.76
CA ALA A 111 7.24 12.63 -6.76
C ALA A 111 5.98 12.02 -6.17
N ALA A 112 4.84 12.65 -6.43
CA ALA A 112 3.53 12.06 -6.12
C ALA A 112 3.28 10.85 -7.02
N LEU A 113 2.45 9.93 -6.56
CA LEU A 113 1.91 8.85 -7.36
C LEU A 113 0.53 9.26 -7.86
N SER A 114 0.43 9.63 -9.13
CA SER A 114 -0.84 10.07 -9.72
C SER A 114 -1.89 8.94 -9.68
N ARG A 115 -3.15 9.32 -9.52
CA ARG A 115 -4.30 8.39 -9.68
C ARG A 115 -4.50 7.93 -11.13
N ARG A 116 -3.64 8.38 -12.05
CA ARG A 116 -3.60 7.99 -13.46
C ARG A 116 -2.30 7.24 -13.75
N LEU A 117 -2.35 6.21 -14.58
CA LEU A 117 -1.16 5.51 -15.06
C LEU A 117 -0.31 6.39 -15.97
N THR A 118 -0.97 7.16 -16.83
CA THR A 118 -0.34 8.13 -17.75
C THR A 118 -1.15 9.43 -17.77
N PRO A 119 -0.60 10.54 -18.29
CA PRO A 119 -1.35 11.78 -18.44
C PRO A 119 -2.65 11.67 -19.24
N ASN A 120 -2.71 10.70 -20.16
CA ASN A 120 -3.84 10.50 -21.07
C ASN A 120 -4.92 9.57 -20.50
N ASP A 121 -4.65 8.88 -19.41
CA ASP A 121 -5.62 7.97 -18.77
C ASP A 121 -6.63 8.73 -17.91
N GLY A 122 -7.78 8.12 -17.70
CA GLY A 122 -8.76 8.63 -16.75
C GLY A 122 -8.30 8.49 -15.29
N PRO A 123 -8.82 9.33 -14.38
CA PRO A 123 -8.64 9.15 -12.94
C PRO A 123 -9.10 7.73 -12.53
N GLY A 124 -8.41 7.13 -11.53
CA GLY A 124 -8.68 5.77 -11.08
C GLY A 124 -8.06 4.67 -11.95
N SER A 125 -7.39 5.00 -13.06
CA SER A 125 -6.68 3.98 -13.87
C SER A 125 -5.55 3.30 -13.07
N LEU A 126 -4.85 4.03 -12.22
CA LEU A 126 -3.88 3.43 -11.29
C LEU A 126 -4.55 2.45 -10.33
N PHE A 127 -5.66 2.84 -9.71
CA PHE A 127 -6.35 1.96 -8.75
C PHE A 127 -6.82 0.66 -9.41
N ARG A 128 -7.40 0.76 -10.62
CA ARG A 128 -7.78 -0.45 -11.37
C ARG A 128 -6.58 -1.35 -11.67
N ALA A 129 -5.43 -0.77 -12.03
CA ALA A 129 -4.22 -1.55 -12.32
C ALA A 129 -3.66 -2.20 -11.05
N THR A 130 -3.56 -1.47 -9.94
CA THR A 130 -3.06 -2.00 -8.68
C THR A 130 -4.00 -3.06 -8.09
N LEU A 131 -5.32 -2.85 -8.16
CA LEU A 131 -6.29 -3.83 -7.71
C LEU A 131 -6.25 -5.11 -8.56
N LYS A 132 -6.06 -4.98 -9.88
CA LYS A 132 -5.88 -6.14 -10.76
C LYS A 132 -4.62 -6.93 -10.38
N GLY A 133 -3.46 -6.25 -10.27
CA GLY A 133 -2.21 -6.90 -9.89
C GLY A 133 -2.28 -7.56 -8.51
N ALA A 134 -2.90 -6.88 -7.53
CA ALA A 134 -3.12 -7.44 -6.21
C ALA A 134 -3.96 -8.74 -6.26
N ARG A 135 -5.06 -8.74 -7.01
CA ARG A 135 -5.90 -9.94 -7.18
C ARG A 135 -5.16 -11.11 -7.83
N GLU A 136 -4.27 -10.84 -8.77
CA GLU A 136 -3.49 -11.87 -9.47
C GLU A 136 -2.52 -12.61 -8.55
N ILE A 137 -1.99 -11.92 -7.53
CA ILE A 137 -1.06 -12.52 -6.56
C ILE A 137 -1.70 -12.78 -5.19
N ALA A 138 -2.98 -12.51 -5.01
CA ALA A 138 -3.68 -12.75 -3.75
C ALA A 138 -3.52 -14.21 -3.29
N ASP A 139 -3.45 -14.38 -1.97
CA ASP A 139 -3.13 -15.67 -1.37
C ASP A 139 -4.38 -16.45 -0.97
N SER A 140 -4.45 -17.70 -1.36
CA SER A 140 -5.53 -18.60 -0.95
C SER A 140 -5.54 -18.84 0.57
N MET A 141 -4.41 -18.73 1.24
CA MET A 141 -4.31 -18.85 2.70
C MET A 141 -5.11 -17.77 3.44
N THR A 142 -5.39 -16.63 2.78
CA THR A 142 -6.21 -15.52 3.31
C THR A 142 -7.58 -15.45 2.63
N ASN A 143 -8.00 -16.49 1.93
CA ASN A 143 -9.20 -16.46 1.11
C ASN A 143 -9.20 -15.31 0.10
N TYR A 144 -8.03 -15.05 -0.49
CA TYR A 144 -7.77 -14.00 -1.50
C TYR A 144 -8.02 -12.57 -1.00
N LEU A 145 -7.73 -12.31 0.26
CA LEU A 145 -7.80 -10.95 0.83
C LEU A 145 -6.84 -10.00 0.12
N VAL A 146 -7.32 -8.81 -0.17
CA VAL A 146 -6.55 -7.67 -0.69
C VAL A 146 -6.74 -6.49 0.25
N MET A 147 -5.67 -5.80 0.59
CA MET A 147 -5.72 -4.58 1.39
C MET A 147 -5.75 -3.36 0.47
N VAL A 148 -6.62 -2.39 0.77
CA VAL A 148 -6.64 -1.11 0.04
C VAL A 148 -6.10 -0.02 0.94
N ASN A 149 -5.04 0.62 0.50
CA ASN A 149 -4.38 1.71 1.21
C ASN A 149 -4.73 3.04 0.51
N SER A 150 -5.64 3.85 1.08
CA SER A 150 -6.37 3.66 2.34
C SER A 150 -7.84 4.05 2.18
N PHE A 151 -8.65 3.89 3.23
CA PHE A 151 -10.01 4.42 3.23
C PHE A 151 -10.01 5.95 3.34
N ASN A 152 -9.29 6.52 4.30
CA ASN A 152 -9.40 7.93 4.68
C ASN A 152 -8.05 8.63 5.00
N GLU A 153 -6.94 8.20 4.40
CA GLU A 153 -5.66 8.91 4.57
C GLU A 153 -5.58 10.11 3.61
N TRP A 154 -6.23 11.20 4.02
CA TRP A 154 -6.32 12.43 3.23
C TRP A 154 -5.00 13.18 3.12
N HIS A 155 -4.15 13.10 4.15
CA HIS A 155 -2.87 13.80 4.17
C HIS A 155 -1.88 13.23 3.15
N GLU A 156 -2.08 11.98 2.76
CA GLU A 156 -1.28 11.30 1.75
C GLU A 156 -2.00 11.18 0.40
N ASP A 157 -3.18 11.79 0.23
CA ASP A 157 -4.02 11.70 -0.98
C ASP A 157 -4.19 10.25 -1.46
N SER A 158 -4.26 9.31 -0.53
CA SER A 158 -4.44 7.88 -0.80
C SER A 158 -5.84 7.37 -0.45
N GLN A 159 -6.75 8.26 -0.06
CA GLN A 159 -8.11 7.90 0.34
C GLN A 159 -8.95 7.38 -0.84
N ILE A 160 -9.84 6.41 -0.53
CA ILE A 160 -10.94 6.00 -1.40
C ILE A 160 -12.29 6.52 -0.90
N GLU A 161 -12.33 7.13 0.27
CA GLU A 161 -13.53 7.76 0.78
C GLU A 161 -14.05 8.81 -0.21
N PRO A 162 -15.36 8.84 -0.50
CA PRO A 162 -15.93 9.87 -1.34
C PRO A 162 -15.64 11.26 -0.78
N THR A 163 -14.95 12.09 -1.55
CA THR A 163 -14.63 13.47 -1.16
C THR A 163 -15.28 14.45 -2.11
N SER A 164 -15.89 15.50 -1.56
CA SER A 164 -16.23 16.70 -2.34
C SER A 164 -14.96 17.47 -2.66
N GLY A 165 -14.90 18.12 -3.81
CA GLY A 165 -13.76 18.98 -4.13
C GLY A 165 -13.54 20.00 -3.03
N GLY A 166 -12.38 19.93 -2.38
CA GLY A 166 -12.00 20.90 -1.36
C GLY A 166 -11.83 22.28 -1.98
N ASN A 167 -12.25 23.30 -1.25
CA ASN A 167 -11.92 24.67 -1.62
C ASN A 167 -10.42 24.85 -1.49
N GLU A 168 -9.76 25.00 -2.60
CA GLU A 168 -8.31 25.12 -2.78
C GLU A 168 -7.69 26.32 -2.05
N THR A 169 -8.52 27.14 -1.43
CA THR A 169 -8.15 28.39 -0.79
C THR A 169 -7.56 28.21 0.62
N THR A 170 -7.60 27.03 1.19
CA THR A 170 -7.17 26.82 2.58
C THR A 170 -5.76 26.26 2.73
N ALA A 171 -5.17 25.67 1.68
CA ALA A 171 -3.78 25.25 1.69
C ALA A 171 -2.98 26.10 0.71
N PRO A 172 -1.87 26.74 1.14
CA PRO A 172 -0.99 27.44 0.23
C PRO A 172 -0.57 26.55 -0.94
N LEU A 173 -0.55 27.09 -2.15
CA LEU A 173 -0.19 26.35 -3.37
C LEU A 173 1.20 25.71 -3.25
N GLU A 174 2.07 26.32 -2.46
CA GLU A 174 3.40 25.81 -2.14
C GLU A 174 3.36 24.51 -1.34
N LEU A 175 2.39 24.34 -0.46
CA LEU A 175 2.24 23.15 0.36
C LEU A 175 1.68 21.96 -0.44
N THR A 176 0.81 22.24 -1.39
CA THR A 176 0.21 21.21 -2.25
C THR A 176 0.98 21.02 -3.55
N GLN A 177 1.96 21.88 -3.84
CA GLN A 177 2.66 21.96 -5.13
C GLN A 177 1.71 21.94 -6.34
N GLY A 178 0.57 22.61 -6.21
CA GLY A 178 -0.45 22.68 -7.25
C GLY A 178 -1.33 21.43 -7.38
N VAL A 179 -1.15 20.46 -6.51
CA VAL A 179 -2.07 19.29 -6.46
C VAL A 179 -3.32 19.71 -5.70
N LYS A 180 -4.43 19.69 -6.39
CA LYS A 180 -5.74 20.04 -5.84
C LYS A 180 -6.45 18.80 -5.36
N TYR A 181 -7.08 18.86 -4.19
CA TYR A 181 -8.03 17.83 -3.78
C TYR A 181 -9.22 17.84 -4.77
N LYS A 182 -9.41 16.74 -5.46
CA LYS A 182 -10.50 16.56 -6.38
C LYS A 182 -11.66 15.84 -5.70
N ALA A 183 -12.87 16.07 -6.23
CA ALA A 183 -13.99 15.21 -5.91
C ALA A 183 -13.73 13.80 -6.49
N TYR A 184 -13.63 12.81 -5.63
CA TYR A 184 -13.42 11.41 -6.02
C TYR A 184 -14.68 10.56 -5.86
N GLY A 185 -15.82 11.17 -5.46
CA GLY A 185 -17.04 10.45 -5.12
C GLY A 185 -17.63 9.59 -6.23
N GLU A 186 -17.32 9.88 -7.49
CA GLU A 186 -17.82 9.15 -8.67
C GLU A 186 -16.83 8.09 -9.20
N LEU A 187 -15.69 7.90 -8.54
CA LEU A 187 -14.62 7.02 -9.03
C LEU A 187 -14.64 5.61 -8.42
N PHE A 188 -15.56 5.35 -7.49
CA PHE A 188 -15.61 4.10 -6.73
C PHE A 188 -17.02 3.49 -6.72
#